data_65785811150ab5b530d7a6f205fecf02
#
_entry.id   65785811150ab5b530d7a6f205fecf02
#
_cell.length_a   1.000
_cell.length_b   1.000
_cell.length_c   1.000
_cell.angle_alpha   90.00
_cell.angle_beta   90.00
_cell.angle_gamma   90.00
#
_symmetry.space_group_name_H-M   'P 1'
#
loop_
_entity.id
_entity.type
_entity.pdbx_description
1 polymer ?
#
loop_
_entity_poly.entity_id
_entity_poly.type
_entity_poly.pdbx_seq_one_letter_code
_entity_poly.pdbx_strand_id
1 'polypeptide(L)'
;MTELKNQNIIKKILSSTPIILLFVSVLNNYDFNYLGLKYFSFNFSYILIFYYSLKKSESLGYIYIFIAGLFNDVVIGTPIGLSSLIYLILCGAAAYLRNITLRPSLIKDCIFFLLTILIINSLLFIILNYIFDYKLDYFDQIINTTYTFLFYFLFSNL
;
A
#
# COMPACT_ATOMS: atom_id res chain seq x y z
N MET A 1 -8.15 14.39 36.75
CA MET A 1 -7.02 13.51 36.41
C MET A 1 -7.40 12.37 35.45
N THR A 2 -8.58 11.83 35.50
CA THR A 2 -9.10 10.76 34.62
C THR A 2 -9.33 11.21 33.16
N GLU A 3 -9.79 12.44 32.93
CA GLU A 3 -10.05 12.96 31.58
C GLU A 3 -8.77 13.17 30.77
N LEU A 4 -7.70 13.67 31.37
CA LEU A 4 -6.39 13.85 30.69
C LEU A 4 -5.76 12.50 30.33
N LYS A 5 -5.97 11.47 31.16
CA LYS A 5 -5.51 10.10 30.88
C LYS A 5 -6.27 9.48 29.72
N ASN A 6 -7.59 9.70 29.64
CA ASN A 6 -8.42 9.24 28.53
C ASN A 6 -8.06 9.92 27.21
N GLN A 7 -7.81 11.22 27.20
CA GLN A 7 -7.40 11.96 26.01
C GLN A 7 -6.04 11.48 25.47
N ASN A 8 -5.10 11.14 26.36
CA ASN A 8 -3.81 10.59 25.96
C ASN A 8 -3.93 9.18 25.37
N ILE A 9 -4.82 8.35 25.89
CA ILE A 9 -5.09 7.01 25.36
C ILE A 9 -5.73 7.11 23.97
N ILE A 10 -6.73 7.97 23.80
CA ILE A 10 -7.39 8.17 22.49
C ILE A 10 -6.42 8.69 21.45
N LYS A 11 -5.55 9.67 21.80
CA LYS A 11 -4.50 10.15 20.89
C LYS A 11 -3.51 9.05 20.49
N LYS A 12 -3.13 8.19 21.42
CA LYS A 12 -2.23 7.06 21.17
C LYS A 12 -2.87 6.01 20.27
N ILE A 13 -4.16 5.69 20.48
CA ILE A 13 -4.92 4.79 19.61
C ILE A 13 -5.06 5.40 18.21
N LEU A 14 -5.38 6.69 18.09
CA LEU A 14 -5.51 7.37 16.82
C LEU A 14 -4.18 7.41 16.04
N SER A 15 -3.06 7.56 16.74
CA SER A 15 -1.74 7.52 16.08
C SER A 15 -1.35 6.10 15.62
N SER A 16 -1.87 5.05 16.24
CA SER A 16 -1.61 3.65 15.87
C SER A 16 -2.58 3.12 14.80
N THR A 17 -3.68 3.83 14.52
CA THR A 17 -4.70 3.42 13.54
C THR A 17 -4.11 3.07 12.16
N PRO A 18 -3.17 3.85 11.56
CA PRO A 18 -2.60 3.52 10.26
C PRO A 18 -1.87 2.19 10.24
N ILE A 19 -1.16 1.86 11.33
CA ILE A 19 -0.43 0.61 11.46
C ILE A 19 -1.41 -0.57 11.54
N ILE A 20 -2.46 -0.45 12.36
CA ILE A 20 -3.50 -1.47 12.49
C ILE A 20 -4.19 -1.70 11.14
N LEU A 21 -4.57 -0.64 10.45
CA LEU A 21 -5.19 -0.72 9.12
C LEU A 21 -4.26 -1.42 8.11
N LEU A 22 -2.95 -1.13 8.14
CA LEU A 22 -1.98 -1.76 7.28
C LEU A 22 -1.92 -3.27 7.51
N PHE A 23 -1.82 -3.72 8.77
CA PHE A 23 -1.80 -5.15 9.08
C PHE A 23 -3.12 -5.85 8.74
N VAL A 24 -4.26 -5.21 9.01
CA VAL A 24 -5.58 -5.73 8.60
C VAL A 24 -5.66 -5.85 7.07
N SER A 25 -5.15 -4.88 6.33
CA SER A 25 -5.16 -4.92 4.86
C SER A 25 -4.31 -6.04 4.27
N VAL A 26 -3.20 -6.37 4.94
CA VAL A 26 -2.33 -7.48 4.55
C VAL A 26 -2.97 -8.84 4.84
N LEU A 27 -3.62 -8.99 5.99
CA LEU A 27 -4.28 -10.24 6.39
C LEU A 27 -5.56 -10.49 5.60
N ASN A 28 -6.24 -9.46 5.14
CA ASN A 28 -7.41 -9.54 4.27
C ASN A 28 -6.96 -9.45 2.81
N ASN A 29 -6.64 -10.58 2.23
CA ASN A 29 -6.42 -10.64 0.79
C ASN A 29 -7.77 -10.37 0.10
N TYR A 30 -7.97 -9.15 -0.43
CA TYR A 30 -9.22 -8.73 -1.07
C TYR A 30 -9.40 -9.41 -2.43
N ASP A 31 -9.63 -10.73 -2.38
CA ASP A 31 -10.03 -11.53 -3.52
C ASP A 31 -11.55 -11.73 -3.47
N PHE A 32 -12.26 -11.03 -4.35
CA PHE A 32 -13.73 -11.08 -4.45
C PHE A 32 -14.22 -12.20 -5.38
N ASN A 33 -13.40 -13.20 -5.66
CA ASN A 33 -13.71 -14.33 -6.53
C ASN A 33 -14.98 -15.08 -6.09
N TYR A 34 -15.24 -15.14 -4.77
CA TYR A 34 -16.44 -15.77 -4.19
C TYR A 34 -17.74 -15.00 -4.50
N LEU A 35 -17.67 -13.73 -4.90
CA LEU A 35 -18.83 -12.92 -5.33
C LEU A 35 -19.06 -12.99 -6.85
N GLY A 36 -18.34 -13.82 -7.59
CA GLY A 36 -18.39 -13.89 -9.04
C GLY A 36 -17.67 -12.74 -9.76
N LEU A 37 -16.94 -11.89 -9.02
CA LEU A 37 -16.17 -10.78 -9.53
C LEU A 37 -14.70 -11.20 -9.75
N LYS A 38 -14.48 -12.17 -10.63
CA LYS A 38 -13.18 -12.80 -10.88
C LYS A 38 -12.02 -11.83 -11.13
N TYR A 39 -12.29 -10.65 -11.65
CA TYR A 39 -11.29 -9.65 -12.00
C TYR A 39 -11.23 -8.47 -11.03
N PHE A 40 -12.05 -8.48 -9.96
CA PHE A 40 -12.06 -7.39 -9.00
C PHE A 40 -11.05 -7.62 -7.91
N SER A 41 -9.83 -7.12 -8.11
CA SER A 41 -8.76 -7.15 -7.13
C SER A 41 -8.06 -5.80 -7.06
N PHE A 42 -7.65 -5.38 -5.88
CA PHE A 42 -6.90 -4.15 -5.68
C PHE A 42 -5.99 -4.24 -4.45
N ASN A 43 -4.88 -3.49 -4.47
CA ASN A 43 -3.88 -3.49 -3.41
C ASN A 43 -4.13 -2.36 -2.42
N PHE A 44 -4.98 -2.61 -1.41
CA PHE A 44 -5.28 -1.62 -0.39
C PHE A 44 -4.05 -1.23 0.45
N SER A 45 -3.14 -2.16 0.70
CA SER A 45 -1.86 -1.90 1.37
C SER A 45 -1.03 -0.83 0.64
N TYR A 46 -1.01 -0.85 -0.70
CA TYR A 46 -0.29 0.16 -1.51
C TYR A 46 -0.89 1.55 -1.30
N ILE A 47 -2.23 1.64 -1.29
CA ILE A 47 -2.95 2.89 -1.06
C ILE A 47 -2.60 3.47 0.30
N LEU A 48 -2.68 2.64 1.35
CA LEU A 48 -2.38 3.06 2.72
C LEU A 48 -0.93 3.52 2.87
N ILE A 49 0.03 2.72 2.39
CA ILE A 49 1.46 3.05 2.51
C ILE A 49 1.75 4.37 1.81
N PHE A 50 1.31 4.54 0.56
CA PHE A 50 1.58 5.75 -0.20
C PHE A 50 0.91 6.98 0.43
N TYR A 51 -0.38 6.89 0.77
CA TYR A 51 -1.13 7.99 1.36
C TYR A 51 -0.54 8.46 2.69
N TYR A 52 -0.30 7.52 3.62
CA TYR A 52 0.22 7.90 4.94
C TYR A 52 1.68 8.35 4.87
N SER A 53 2.51 7.76 4.02
CA SER A 53 3.90 8.21 3.81
C SER A 53 3.96 9.60 3.18
N LEU A 54 2.98 9.95 2.34
CA LEU A 54 2.88 11.27 1.72
C LEU A 54 2.32 12.32 2.69
N LYS A 55 1.21 12.04 3.36
CA LYS A 55 0.45 13.03 4.15
C LYS A 55 0.84 13.06 5.63
N LYS A 56 1.22 11.92 6.22
CA LYS A 56 1.49 11.74 7.66
C LYS A 56 2.67 10.80 7.89
N SER A 57 3.87 11.23 7.51
CA SER A 57 5.07 10.39 7.51
C SER A 57 5.44 9.76 8.86
N GLU A 58 5.03 10.39 9.96
CA GLU A 58 5.28 9.86 11.31
C GLU A 58 4.33 8.74 11.72
N SER A 59 3.24 8.53 10.96
CA SER A 59 2.19 7.57 11.30
C SER A 59 2.56 6.12 10.97
N LEU A 60 3.37 5.92 9.92
CA LEU A 60 3.84 4.61 9.48
C LEU A 60 5.37 4.60 9.57
N GLY A 61 5.93 3.95 10.59
CA GLY A 61 7.36 3.71 10.69
C GLY A 61 7.84 2.71 9.62
N TYR A 62 9.03 2.92 9.05
CA TYR A 62 9.61 2.03 8.04
C TYR A 62 9.69 0.57 8.51
N ILE A 63 9.92 0.34 9.81
CA ILE A 63 9.98 -1.01 10.41
C ILE A 63 8.61 -1.70 10.30
N TYR A 64 7.52 -1.01 10.58
CA TYR A 64 6.18 -1.59 10.48
C TYR A 64 5.79 -1.89 9.03
N ILE A 65 6.19 -1.04 8.08
CA ILE A 65 6.00 -1.26 6.64
C ILE A 65 6.77 -2.50 6.19
N PHE A 66 8.02 -2.65 6.63
CA PHE A 66 8.85 -3.81 6.33
C PHE A 66 8.25 -5.10 6.87
N ILE A 67 7.85 -5.11 8.15
CA ILE A 67 7.23 -6.27 8.79
C ILE A 67 5.90 -6.63 8.12
N ALA A 68 5.06 -5.64 7.80
CA ALA A 68 3.81 -5.87 7.08
C ALA A 68 4.05 -6.51 5.70
N GLY A 69 5.12 -6.14 4.99
CA GLY A 69 5.52 -6.77 3.75
C GLY A 69 5.94 -8.23 3.92
N LEU A 70 6.69 -8.57 4.99
CA LEU A 70 7.02 -9.96 5.31
C LEU A 70 5.76 -10.81 5.56
N PHE A 71 4.81 -10.28 6.33
CA PHE A 71 3.53 -10.96 6.55
C PHE A 71 2.75 -11.14 5.24
N ASN A 72 2.77 -10.15 4.36
CA ASN A 72 2.13 -10.25 3.05
C ASN A 72 2.72 -11.39 2.21
N ASP A 73 4.04 -11.54 2.20
CA ASP A 73 4.70 -12.63 1.47
C ASP A 73 4.27 -14.01 2.00
N VAL A 74 4.14 -14.15 3.33
CA VAL A 74 3.68 -15.39 3.95
C VAL A 74 2.21 -15.68 3.61
N VAL A 75 1.36 -14.66 3.59
CA VAL A 75 -0.08 -14.80 3.31
C VAL A 75 -0.33 -15.16 1.84
N ILE A 76 0.38 -14.52 0.93
CA ILE A 76 0.23 -14.73 -0.53
C ILE A 76 1.03 -15.97 -1.00
N GLY A 77 2.07 -16.38 -0.26
CA GLY A 77 2.98 -17.45 -0.67
C GLY A 77 4.03 -17.00 -1.69
N THR A 78 4.38 -15.73 -1.69
CA THR A 78 5.46 -15.17 -2.52
C THR A 78 6.82 -15.29 -1.83
N PRO A 79 7.94 -15.14 -2.56
CA PRO A 79 9.27 -15.18 -1.96
C PRO A 79 9.41 -14.15 -0.85
N ILE A 80 9.87 -14.62 0.33
CA ILE A 80 9.97 -13.78 1.54
C ILE A 80 10.90 -12.59 1.30
N GLY A 81 10.43 -11.38 1.60
CA GLY A 81 11.14 -10.12 1.45
C GLY A 81 10.77 -9.34 0.19
N LEU A 82 10.08 -9.95 -0.78
CA LEU A 82 9.70 -9.29 -2.03
C LEU A 82 8.68 -8.17 -1.78
N SER A 83 7.60 -8.46 -1.07
CA SER A 83 6.60 -7.44 -0.72
C SER A 83 7.18 -6.38 0.21
N SER A 84 8.08 -6.75 1.12
CA SER A 84 8.76 -5.79 1.98
C SER A 84 9.59 -4.79 1.19
N LEU A 85 10.33 -5.26 0.19
CA LEU A 85 11.09 -4.40 -0.71
C LEU A 85 10.16 -3.46 -1.48
N ILE A 86 9.08 -3.98 -2.03
CA ILE A 86 8.08 -3.19 -2.78
C ILE A 86 7.43 -2.13 -1.89
N TYR A 87 7.05 -2.47 -0.67
CA TYR A 87 6.45 -1.55 0.27
C TYR A 87 7.42 -0.42 0.66
N LEU A 88 8.71 -0.73 0.82
CA LEU A 88 9.73 0.28 1.09
C LEU A 88 9.98 1.18 -0.12
N ILE A 89 9.99 0.65 -1.34
CA ILE A 89 10.09 1.45 -2.57
C ILE A 89 8.90 2.40 -2.68
N LEU A 90 7.69 1.92 -2.42
CA LEU A 90 6.48 2.74 -2.45
C LEU A 90 6.52 3.87 -1.41
N CYS A 91 6.96 3.54 -0.20
CA CYS A 91 7.17 4.52 0.87
C CYS A 91 8.24 5.56 0.51
N GLY A 92 9.35 5.13 -0.08
CA GLY A 92 10.41 5.99 -0.56
C GLY A 92 9.96 6.93 -1.68
N ALA A 93 9.17 6.43 -2.63
CA ALA A 93 8.59 7.24 -3.69
C ALA A 93 7.64 8.32 -3.14
N ALA A 94 6.78 7.97 -2.18
CA ALA A 94 5.91 8.93 -1.51
C ALA A 94 6.70 9.99 -0.72
N ALA A 95 7.76 9.58 -0.02
CA ALA A 95 8.65 10.49 0.71
C ALA A 95 9.39 11.43 -0.24
N TYR A 96 9.85 10.92 -1.39
CA TYR A 96 10.48 11.72 -2.44
C TYR A 96 9.52 12.78 -2.98
N LEU A 97 8.29 12.39 -3.34
CA LEU A 97 7.26 13.31 -3.83
C LEU A 97 6.97 14.42 -2.79
N ARG A 98 6.86 14.06 -1.51
CA ARG A 98 6.64 15.03 -0.44
C ARG A 98 7.76 16.06 -0.36
N ASN A 99 9.00 15.65 -0.54
CA ASN A 99 10.16 16.53 -0.42
C ASN A 99 10.31 17.50 -1.60
N ILE A 100 9.92 17.09 -2.81
CA ILE A 100 10.01 17.94 -4.02
C ILE A 100 8.78 18.80 -4.25
N THR A 101 7.64 18.51 -3.57
CA THR A 101 6.38 19.20 -3.80
C THR A 101 6.20 20.32 -2.78
N LEU A 102 6.42 21.57 -3.22
CA LEU A 102 6.21 22.77 -2.38
C LEU A 102 4.71 23.05 -2.14
N ARG A 103 3.86 22.69 -3.09
CA ARG A 103 2.40 22.84 -3.01
C ARG A 103 1.73 21.50 -3.29
N PRO A 104 1.10 20.88 -2.28
CA PRO A 104 0.38 19.64 -2.46
C PRO A 104 -0.81 19.86 -3.41
N SER A 105 -0.96 18.95 -4.38
CA SER A 105 -2.06 18.95 -5.35
C SER A 105 -2.51 17.51 -5.55
N LEU A 106 -3.80 17.25 -5.37
CA LEU A 106 -4.39 15.92 -5.54
C LEU A 106 -4.05 15.31 -6.90
N ILE A 107 -4.08 16.10 -7.96
CA ILE A 107 -3.78 15.63 -9.32
C ILE A 107 -2.34 15.16 -9.43
N LYS A 108 -1.38 15.91 -8.89
CA LYS A 108 0.04 15.51 -8.88
C LYS A 108 0.26 14.24 -8.07
N ASP A 109 -0.35 14.16 -6.89
CA ASP A 109 -0.27 13.01 -6.00
C ASP A 109 -0.80 11.75 -6.71
N CYS A 110 -1.95 11.86 -7.40
CA CYS A 110 -2.56 10.77 -8.15
C CYS A 110 -1.71 10.32 -9.35
N ILE A 111 -1.21 11.25 -10.16
CA ILE A 111 -0.35 10.92 -11.30
C ILE A 111 0.93 10.23 -10.82
N PHE A 112 1.55 10.75 -9.77
CA PHE A 112 2.77 10.17 -9.23
C PHE A 112 2.54 8.78 -8.64
N PHE A 113 1.41 8.59 -7.94
CA PHE A 113 0.99 7.27 -7.47
C PHE A 113 0.81 6.28 -8.62
N LEU A 114 0.11 6.68 -9.69
CA LEU A 114 -0.09 5.84 -10.87
C LEU A 114 1.25 5.40 -11.48
N LEU A 115 2.17 6.34 -11.71
CA LEU A 115 3.49 6.02 -12.24
C LEU A 115 4.27 5.07 -11.31
N THR A 116 4.19 5.31 -10.01
CA THR A 116 4.87 4.47 -9.01
C THR A 116 4.33 3.04 -9.03
N ILE A 117 3.01 2.84 -9.02
CA ILE A 117 2.43 1.49 -9.02
C ILE A 117 2.65 0.76 -10.34
N LEU A 118 2.68 1.45 -11.48
CA LEU A 118 3.03 0.86 -12.77
C LEU A 118 4.47 0.32 -12.76
N ILE A 119 5.42 1.10 -12.27
CA ILE A 119 6.82 0.68 -12.16
C ILE A 119 6.95 -0.51 -11.21
N ILE A 120 6.33 -0.44 -10.04
CA ILE A 120 6.36 -1.49 -9.02
C ILE A 120 5.76 -2.79 -9.55
N ASN A 121 4.58 -2.73 -10.16
CA ASN A 121 3.91 -3.91 -10.67
C ASN A 121 4.66 -4.53 -11.85
N SER A 122 5.28 -3.73 -12.71
CA SER A 122 6.13 -4.23 -13.79
C SER A 122 7.39 -4.92 -13.23
N LEU A 123 8.01 -4.34 -12.20
CA LEU A 123 9.16 -4.91 -11.53
C LEU A 123 8.81 -6.23 -10.83
N LEU A 124 7.69 -6.27 -10.12
CA LEU A 124 7.16 -7.47 -9.48
C LEU A 124 6.88 -8.58 -10.50
N PHE A 125 6.23 -8.23 -11.63
CA PHE A 125 5.98 -9.17 -12.71
C PHE A 125 7.27 -9.79 -13.26
N ILE A 126 8.28 -8.96 -13.52
CA ILE A 126 9.58 -9.43 -14.02
C ILE A 126 10.24 -10.37 -13.01
N ILE A 127 10.30 -9.98 -11.74
CA ILE A 127 10.93 -10.79 -10.69
C ILE A 127 10.21 -12.13 -10.52
N LEU A 128 8.89 -12.12 -10.37
CA LEU A 128 8.14 -13.36 -10.13
C LEU A 128 8.14 -14.28 -11.34
N ASN A 129 7.97 -13.74 -12.54
CA ASN A 129 7.83 -14.57 -13.74
C ASN A 129 9.19 -15.09 -14.25
N TYR A 130 10.26 -14.27 -14.23
CA TYR A 130 11.56 -14.66 -14.78
C TYR A 130 12.55 -15.24 -13.78
N ILE A 131 12.45 -14.87 -12.50
CA ILE A 131 13.39 -15.35 -11.47
C ILE A 131 12.79 -16.53 -10.70
N PHE A 132 11.49 -16.49 -10.41
CA PHE A 132 10.81 -17.48 -9.59
C PHE A 132 9.86 -18.41 -10.35
N ASP A 133 9.75 -18.29 -11.68
CA ASP A 133 8.90 -19.10 -12.56
C ASP A 133 7.40 -19.12 -12.16
N TYR A 134 6.91 -18.07 -11.54
CA TYR A 134 5.47 -17.91 -11.26
C TYR A 134 4.74 -17.57 -12.57
N LYS A 135 3.69 -18.34 -12.87
CA LYS A 135 2.83 -18.05 -14.04
C LYS A 135 1.81 -16.96 -13.67
N LEU A 136 2.20 -15.72 -13.84
CA LEU A 136 1.33 -14.57 -13.64
C LEU A 136 0.65 -14.17 -14.95
N ASP A 137 -0.65 -13.83 -14.88
CA ASP A 137 -1.35 -13.24 -16.01
C ASP A 137 -1.14 -11.71 -16.00
N TYR A 138 -0.55 -11.21 -17.07
CA TYR A 138 -0.29 -9.78 -17.22
C TYR A 138 -1.58 -8.96 -17.25
N PHE A 139 -2.66 -9.53 -17.79
CA PHE A 139 -3.97 -8.88 -17.87
C PHE A 139 -4.57 -8.64 -16.48
N ASP A 140 -4.53 -9.63 -15.61
CA ASP A 140 -5.01 -9.52 -14.24
C ASP A 140 -4.24 -8.45 -13.46
N GLN A 141 -2.94 -8.31 -13.74
CA GLN A 141 -2.11 -7.31 -13.10
C GLN A 141 -2.44 -5.88 -13.55
N ILE A 142 -2.76 -5.68 -14.83
CA ILE A 142 -3.22 -4.38 -15.34
C ILE A 142 -4.54 -3.99 -14.70
N ILE A 143 -5.48 -4.92 -14.61
CA ILE A 143 -6.78 -4.72 -13.97
C ILE A 143 -6.61 -4.33 -12.51
N ASN A 144 -5.79 -5.07 -11.75
CA ASN A 144 -5.47 -4.77 -10.36
C ASN A 144 -4.86 -3.35 -10.21
N THR A 145 -3.93 -2.98 -11.07
CA THR A 145 -3.33 -1.63 -11.08
C THR A 145 -4.37 -0.55 -11.30
N THR A 146 -5.28 -0.77 -12.26
CA THR A 146 -6.34 0.19 -12.59
C THR A 146 -7.30 0.38 -11.42
N TYR A 147 -7.78 -0.71 -10.80
CA TYR A 147 -8.63 -0.60 -9.62
C TYR A 147 -7.91 0.03 -8.43
N THR A 148 -6.66 -0.34 -8.18
CA THR A 148 -5.85 0.27 -7.10
C THR A 148 -5.73 1.78 -7.29
N PHE A 149 -5.52 2.25 -8.51
CA PHE A 149 -5.48 3.67 -8.83
C PHE A 149 -6.82 4.37 -8.62
N LEU A 150 -7.93 3.78 -9.08
CA LEU A 150 -9.28 4.33 -8.88
C LEU A 150 -9.62 4.46 -7.40
N PHE A 151 -9.32 3.43 -6.60
CA PHE A 151 -9.54 3.48 -5.16
C PHE A 151 -8.63 4.49 -4.46
N TYR A 152 -7.38 4.66 -4.90
CA TYR A 152 -6.51 5.72 -4.37
C TYR A 152 -7.11 7.11 -4.63
N PHE A 153 -7.62 7.36 -5.83
CA PHE A 153 -8.28 8.63 -6.16
C PHE A 153 -9.49 8.89 -5.25
N LEU A 154 -10.34 7.90 -5.02
CA LEU A 154 -11.47 8.01 -4.09
C LEU A 154 -10.99 8.25 -2.64
N PHE A 155 -10.01 7.48 -2.17
CA PHE A 155 -9.47 7.57 -0.82
C PHE A 155 -8.78 8.91 -0.54
N SER A 156 -8.13 9.49 -1.54
CA SER A 156 -7.41 10.76 -1.40
C SER A 156 -8.34 11.99 -1.40
N ASN A 157 -9.59 11.83 -1.83
CA ASN A 157 -10.63 12.86 -1.80
C ASN A 157 -11.47 12.87 -0.51
N LEU A 158 -11.37 11.81 0.32
CA LEU A 158 -12.00 11.72 1.65
C LEU A 158 -11.15 12.47 2.69
#